data_ea02f33bccbdce2d6254cb35404fce40
#
_entry.id   ea02f33bccbdce2d6254cb35404fce40
#
_cell.length_a   1.000
_cell.length_b   1.000
_cell.length_c   1.000
_cell.angle_alpha   90.00
_cell.angle_beta   90.00
_cell.angle_gamma   90.00
#
_symmetry.space_group_name_H-M   'P 1'
#
loop_
_entity.id
_entity.type
_entity.pdbx_description
1 polymer ?
#
loop_
_entity_poly.entity_id
_entity_poly.type
_entity_poly.pdbx_seq_one_letter_code
_entity_poly.pdbx_strand_id
1 'polypeptide(L)'
;VTTNEKQGTRFDDNVFSQELVVTHPALWSPETPVLYQAVSKVYEGNTLKDEYVTSFGIRTIEVIPNKGFFLNGKRTPFKGVCNHHDLGPLGGAVNDAAIRHQIRILKDMGCNAIRTSHNMPAPELIRACDEMGIMVMAESFDEWKAMKVRNGYRHVFDEWAVKDLTNLIRHYRNNPSVVMWCIGNEVPEQWDGNKGPKMSYFLQEIC
;
A
#
# COMPACT_ATOMS: atom_id res chain seq x y z
N VAL A 1 17.78 -18.64 -6.88
CA VAL A 1 17.08 -19.02 -5.62
C VAL A 1 18.12 -18.99 -4.51
N THR A 2 17.92 -18.13 -3.54
CA THR A 2 18.76 -18.07 -2.35
C THR A 2 17.95 -18.67 -1.20
N THR A 3 18.46 -19.68 -0.52
CA THR A 3 17.87 -20.25 0.68
C THR A 3 18.70 -19.83 1.88
N ASN A 4 18.05 -19.47 2.96
CA ASN A 4 18.67 -19.15 4.23
C ASN A 4 17.88 -19.83 5.35
N GLU A 5 18.56 -20.50 6.28
CA GLU A 5 17.92 -21.25 7.37
C GLU A 5 18.31 -20.62 8.70
N LYS A 6 17.35 -20.55 9.62
CA LYS A 6 17.57 -20.16 11.00
C LYS A 6 16.83 -21.12 11.95
N GLN A 7 17.41 -21.37 13.11
CA GLN A 7 16.85 -22.27 14.10
C GLN A 7 16.19 -21.47 15.23
N GLY A 8 14.98 -21.85 15.63
CA GLY A 8 14.22 -21.26 16.72
C GLY A 8 13.88 -22.28 17.80
N THR A 9 13.33 -21.81 18.92
CA THR A 9 12.89 -22.63 20.04
C THR A 9 11.36 -22.68 20.10
N ARG A 10 10.80 -23.74 20.70
CA ARG A 10 9.34 -24.00 20.73
C ARG A 10 8.56 -23.02 21.61
N PHE A 11 9.21 -22.35 22.55
CA PHE A 11 8.56 -21.59 23.63
C PHE A 11 8.76 -20.08 23.57
N ASP A 12 9.51 -19.59 22.59
CA ASP A 12 9.79 -18.17 22.44
C ASP A 12 9.08 -17.61 21.20
N ASP A 13 8.70 -16.34 21.24
CA ASP A 13 8.31 -15.56 20.05
C ASP A 13 9.54 -15.40 19.17
N ASN A 14 9.71 -16.33 18.23
CA ASN A 14 10.88 -16.35 17.36
C ASN A 14 10.71 -15.32 16.24
N VAL A 15 11.54 -14.28 16.27
CA VAL A 15 11.66 -13.34 15.15
C VAL A 15 12.93 -13.67 14.37
N PHE A 16 12.75 -14.02 13.10
CA PHE A 16 13.87 -14.31 12.20
C PHE A 16 14.05 -13.16 11.22
N SER A 17 15.26 -12.64 11.12
CA SER A 17 15.67 -11.71 10.08
C SER A 17 16.61 -12.43 9.12
N GLN A 18 16.26 -12.44 7.85
CA GLN A 18 17.03 -13.09 6.79
C GLN A 18 17.28 -12.10 5.66
N GLU A 19 18.48 -12.13 5.11
CA GLU A 19 18.85 -11.33 3.95
C GLU A 19 18.91 -12.21 2.70
N LEU A 20 18.16 -11.85 1.67
CA LEU A 20 18.15 -12.51 0.38
C LEU A 20 18.62 -11.53 -0.69
N VAL A 21 19.60 -11.93 -1.49
CA VAL A 21 20.13 -11.10 -2.57
C VAL A 21 19.56 -11.56 -3.90
N VAL A 22 18.92 -10.63 -4.61
CA VAL A 22 18.48 -10.81 -6.00
C VAL A 22 19.43 -10.04 -6.90
N THR A 23 20.29 -10.76 -7.63
CA THR A 23 21.24 -10.14 -8.55
C THR A 23 20.54 -9.75 -9.85
N HIS A 24 20.76 -8.50 -10.31
CA HIS A 24 20.19 -7.96 -11.54
C HIS A 24 18.64 -8.12 -11.58
N PRO A 25 17.92 -7.57 -10.59
CA PRO A 25 16.49 -7.77 -10.50
C PRO A 25 15.76 -7.11 -11.69
N ALA A 26 14.73 -7.79 -12.19
CA ALA A 26 13.74 -7.14 -13.04
C ALA A 26 12.89 -6.20 -12.17
N LEU A 27 12.92 -4.91 -12.48
CA LEU A 27 12.25 -3.90 -11.67
C LEU A 27 10.77 -3.80 -12.04
N TRP A 28 9.93 -3.65 -11.02
CA TRP A 28 8.51 -3.39 -11.20
C TRP A 28 8.27 -1.97 -11.72
N SER A 29 7.43 -1.87 -12.75
CA SER A 29 6.90 -0.59 -13.24
C SER A 29 5.47 -0.77 -13.79
N PRO A 30 4.71 0.32 -14.05
CA PRO A 30 3.41 0.23 -14.72
C PRO A 30 3.45 -0.47 -16.08
N GLU A 31 4.56 -0.36 -16.79
CA GLU A 31 4.76 -0.98 -18.11
C GLU A 31 5.21 -2.44 -18.00
N THR A 32 5.97 -2.77 -16.95
CA THR A 32 6.52 -4.11 -16.70
C THR A 32 6.33 -4.48 -15.23
N PRO A 33 5.11 -4.92 -14.84
CA PRO A 33 4.76 -5.19 -13.43
C PRO A 33 5.29 -6.55 -12.97
N VAL A 34 6.62 -6.68 -12.90
CA VAL A 34 7.28 -7.92 -12.49
C VAL A 34 7.15 -8.11 -10.99
N LEU A 35 6.66 -9.30 -10.60
CA LEU A 35 6.54 -9.72 -9.21
C LEU A 35 7.43 -10.92 -8.92
N TYR A 36 7.96 -10.96 -7.72
CA TYR A 36 8.70 -12.07 -7.12
C TYR A 36 7.87 -12.72 -6.03
N GLN A 37 8.26 -13.92 -5.64
CA GLN A 37 7.65 -14.63 -4.51
C GLN A 37 8.73 -15.01 -3.51
N ALA A 38 8.54 -14.62 -2.26
CA ALA A 38 9.29 -15.13 -1.12
C ALA A 38 8.49 -16.28 -0.49
N VAL A 39 9.04 -17.48 -0.50
CA VAL A 39 8.41 -18.66 0.08
C VAL A 39 9.06 -18.93 1.44
N SER A 40 8.31 -18.70 2.52
CA SER A 40 8.72 -19.00 3.89
C SER A 40 8.21 -20.39 4.28
N LYS A 41 9.09 -21.23 4.78
CA LYS A 41 8.75 -22.59 5.22
C LYS A 41 9.17 -22.81 6.67
N VAL A 42 8.28 -23.34 7.48
CA VAL A 42 8.54 -23.67 8.87
C VAL A 42 8.58 -25.18 9.03
N TYR A 43 9.65 -25.67 9.63
CA TYR A 43 9.88 -27.09 9.86
C TYR A 43 9.99 -27.41 11.36
N GLU A 44 9.49 -28.56 11.75
CA GLU A 44 9.82 -29.21 13.01
C GLU A 44 10.63 -30.47 12.70
N GLY A 45 11.93 -30.43 12.94
CA GLY A 45 12.85 -31.43 12.39
C GLY A 45 12.80 -31.46 10.87
N ASN A 46 12.45 -32.61 10.27
CA ASN A 46 12.30 -32.75 8.82
C ASN A 46 10.85 -32.63 8.34
N THR A 47 9.91 -32.29 9.22
CA THR A 47 8.49 -32.22 8.88
C THR A 47 8.11 -30.77 8.61
N LEU A 48 7.65 -30.49 7.39
CA LEU A 48 7.05 -29.20 7.03
C LEU A 48 5.78 -28.98 7.86
N LYS A 49 5.70 -27.88 8.59
CA LYS A 49 4.54 -27.50 9.42
C LYS A 49 3.71 -26.40 8.79
N ASP A 50 4.38 -25.44 8.15
CA ASP A 50 3.71 -24.30 7.54
C ASP A 50 4.50 -23.77 6.35
N GLU A 51 3.77 -23.22 5.38
CA GLU A 51 4.32 -22.55 4.20
C GLU A 51 3.52 -21.28 3.93
N TYR A 52 4.24 -20.17 3.78
CA TYR A 52 3.64 -18.88 3.44
C TYR A 52 4.34 -18.24 2.25
N VAL A 53 3.56 -17.79 1.27
CA VAL A 53 4.07 -17.13 0.06
C VAL A 53 3.75 -15.65 0.12
N THR A 54 4.80 -14.82 0.10
CA THR A 54 4.68 -13.37 0.01
C THR A 54 5.06 -12.90 -1.38
N SER A 55 4.11 -12.27 -2.08
CA SER A 55 4.39 -11.59 -3.35
C SER A 55 4.99 -10.21 -3.07
N PHE A 56 6.01 -9.83 -3.82
CA PHE A 56 6.63 -8.51 -3.73
C PHE A 56 7.21 -8.08 -5.08
N GLY A 57 7.48 -6.79 -5.22
CA GLY A 57 8.19 -6.25 -6.38
C GLY A 57 9.41 -5.45 -5.94
N ILE A 58 10.40 -5.36 -6.82
CA ILE A 58 11.62 -4.58 -6.58
C ILE A 58 11.55 -3.30 -7.40
N ARG A 59 11.66 -2.17 -6.74
CA ARG A 59 11.64 -0.84 -7.36
C ARG A 59 12.40 0.18 -6.52
N THR A 60 12.76 1.29 -7.11
CA THR A 60 13.24 2.48 -6.41
C THR A 60 12.28 3.64 -6.61
N ILE A 61 12.07 4.43 -5.57
CA ILE A 61 11.23 5.63 -5.56
C ILE A 61 12.06 6.80 -5.09
N GLU A 62 11.96 7.91 -5.80
CA GLU A 62 12.58 9.16 -5.41
C GLU A 62 11.65 10.34 -5.73
N VAL A 63 11.55 11.29 -4.81
CA VAL A 63 10.85 12.55 -5.02
C VAL A 63 11.89 13.67 -4.97
N ILE A 64 12.11 14.31 -6.11
CA ILE A 64 13.12 15.38 -6.22
C ILE A 64 12.40 16.73 -6.27
N PRO A 65 12.69 17.66 -5.34
CA PRO A 65 12.11 19.00 -5.36
C PRO A 65 12.23 19.65 -6.73
N ASN A 66 11.16 20.23 -7.23
CA ASN A 66 11.05 20.88 -8.53
C ASN A 66 11.25 19.98 -9.77
N LYS A 67 11.53 18.67 -9.59
CA LYS A 67 11.67 17.72 -10.69
C LYS A 67 10.54 16.67 -10.70
N GLY A 68 9.95 16.39 -9.53
CA GLY A 68 8.81 15.50 -9.37
C GLY A 68 9.17 14.07 -8.94
N PHE A 69 8.30 13.15 -9.27
CA PHE A 69 8.38 11.74 -8.90
C PHE A 69 9.20 10.92 -9.91
N PHE A 70 10.09 10.09 -9.40
CA PHE A 70 10.92 9.17 -10.18
C PHE A 70 10.70 7.73 -9.72
N LEU A 71 10.48 6.84 -10.67
CA LEU A 71 10.39 5.40 -10.46
C LEU A 71 11.55 4.75 -11.23
N ASN A 72 12.37 3.97 -10.53
CA ASN A 72 13.55 3.31 -11.12
C ASN A 72 14.48 4.28 -11.86
N GLY A 73 14.69 5.47 -11.29
CA GLY A 73 15.52 6.52 -11.88
C GLY A 73 14.88 7.27 -13.06
N LYS A 74 13.68 6.90 -13.51
CA LYS A 74 12.96 7.56 -14.61
C LYS A 74 11.88 8.49 -14.06
N ARG A 75 11.83 9.74 -14.52
CA ARG A 75 10.75 10.66 -14.19
C ARG A 75 9.41 10.09 -14.67
N THR A 76 8.49 9.87 -13.75
CA THR A 76 7.21 9.19 -14.02
C THR A 76 6.06 10.07 -13.49
N PRO A 77 5.48 10.94 -14.34
CA PRO A 77 4.34 11.74 -13.93
C PRO A 77 3.11 10.87 -13.70
N PHE A 78 2.36 11.17 -12.65
CA PHE A 78 1.09 10.51 -12.40
C PHE A 78 0.04 10.94 -13.41
N LYS A 79 -0.60 9.96 -14.04
CA LYS A 79 -1.79 10.10 -14.88
C LYS A 79 -2.86 9.20 -14.26
N GLY A 80 -3.72 9.76 -13.43
CA GLY A 80 -4.58 8.91 -12.61
C GLY A 80 -5.88 9.59 -12.20
N VAL A 81 -6.66 8.85 -11.45
CA VAL A 81 -7.95 9.23 -10.93
C VAL A 81 -8.05 8.98 -9.43
N CYS A 82 -8.95 9.70 -8.77
CA CYS A 82 -9.46 9.33 -7.46
C CYS A 82 -10.44 8.16 -7.64
N ASN A 83 -10.10 7.01 -7.09
CA ASN A 83 -10.88 5.79 -7.24
C ASN A 83 -11.61 5.49 -5.94
N HIS A 84 -12.91 5.77 -5.90
CA HIS A 84 -13.77 5.45 -4.78
C HIS A 84 -14.04 3.95 -4.72
N HIS A 85 -14.23 3.43 -3.49
CA HIS A 85 -14.56 2.02 -3.28
C HIS A 85 -16.05 1.79 -3.63
N ASP A 86 -16.33 1.75 -4.91
CA ASP A 86 -17.65 1.54 -5.48
C ASP A 86 -17.53 0.76 -6.80
N LEU A 87 -18.26 -0.33 -6.90
CA LEU A 87 -18.30 -1.19 -8.08
C LEU A 87 -19.69 -1.14 -8.78
N GLY A 88 -20.32 0.04 -8.78
CA GLY A 88 -21.63 0.26 -9.41
C GLY A 88 -22.73 -0.59 -8.79
N PRO A 89 -23.38 -1.50 -9.54
CA PRO A 89 -24.46 -2.33 -8.97
C PRO A 89 -24.06 -3.21 -7.79
N LEU A 90 -22.76 -3.47 -7.61
CA LEU A 90 -22.24 -4.25 -6.48
C LEU A 90 -21.99 -3.38 -5.23
N GLY A 91 -22.08 -2.04 -5.36
CA GLY A 91 -21.79 -1.10 -4.27
C GLY A 91 -20.40 -1.30 -3.70
N GLY A 92 -20.29 -1.33 -2.38
CA GLY A 92 -19.03 -1.54 -1.64
C GLY A 92 -18.59 -3.02 -1.51
N ALA A 93 -19.25 -3.97 -2.18
CA ALA A 93 -18.85 -5.37 -2.12
C ALA A 93 -17.52 -5.60 -2.87
N VAL A 94 -16.59 -6.33 -2.24
CA VAL A 94 -15.32 -6.69 -2.85
C VAL A 94 -15.54 -7.82 -3.84
N ASN A 95 -15.24 -7.58 -5.13
CA ASN A 95 -15.32 -8.57 -6.20
C ASN A 95 -14.08 -8.45 -7.10
N ASP A 96 -13.22 -9.45 -7.08
CA ASP A 96 -11.93 -9.44 -7.79
C ASP A 96 -12.11 -9.21 -9.30
N ALA A 97 -13.07 -9.85 -9.94
CA ALA A 97 -13.30 -9.69 -11.37
C ALA A 97 -13.75 -8.27 -11.74
N ALA A 98 -14.63 -7.66 -10.93
CA ALA A 98 -15.08 -6.29 -11.14
C ALA A 98 -13.95 -5.27 -10.90
N ILE A 99 -13.15 -5.48 -9.86
CA ILE A 99 -11.96 -4.66 -9.58
C ILE A 99 -10.97 -4.73 -10.75
N ARG A 100 -10.64 -5.93 -11.21
CA ARG A 100 -9.74 -6.11 -12.37
C ARG A 100 -10.29 -5.49 -13.65
N HIS A 101 -11.60 -5.56 -13.85
CA HIS A 101 -12.24 -4.89 -14.96
C HIS A 101 -12.11 -3.37 -14.88
N GLN A 102 -12.36 -2.78 -13.70
CA GLN A 102 -12.17 -1.35 -13.45
C GLN A 102 -10.72 -0.92 -13.72
N ILE A 103 -9.73 -1.64 -13.20
CA ILE A 103 -8.30 -1.36 -13.42
C ILE A 103 -7.95 -1.45 -14.91
N ARG A 104 -8.50 -2.41 -15.65
CA ARG A 104 -8.28 -2.54 -17.09
C ARG A 104 -8.80 -1.32 -17.84
N ILE A 105 -10.01 -0.87 -17.54
CA ILE A 105 -10.58 0.35 -18.15
C ILE A 105 -9.69 1.56 -17.89
N LEU A 106 -9.22 1.74 -16.66
CA LEU A 106 -8.32 2.85 -16.31
C LEU A 106 -7.01 2.79 -17.11
N LYS A 107 -6.42 1.60 -17.27
CA LYS A 107 -5.22 1.42 -18.11
C LYS A 107 -5.50 1.75 -19.57
N ASP A 108 -6.62 1.29 -20.11
CA ASP A 108 -7.03 1.53 -21.50
C ASP A 108 -7.26 3.04 -21.76
N MET A 109 -7.69 3.79 -20.74
CA MET A 109 -7.77 5.25 -20.76
C MET A 109 -6.39 5.94 -20.68
N GLY A 110 -5.31 5.21 -20.46
CA GLY A 110 -3.95 5.73 -20.32
C GLY A 110 -3.57 6.12 -18.89
N CYS A 111 -4.32 5.70 -17.88
CA CYS A 111 -3.95 5.88 -16.48
C CYS A 111 -2.77 4.96 -16.10
N ASN A 112 -1.86 5.50 -15.30
CA ASN A 112 -0.78 4.75 -14.66
C ASN A 112 -0.85 4.78 -13.12
N ALA A 113 -1.84 5.48 -12.55
CA ALA A 113 -1.97 5.64 -11.12
C ALA A 113 -3.44 5.77 -10.69
N ILE A 114 -3.72 5.42 -9.43
CA ILE A 114 -4.96 5.72 -8.72
C ILE A 114 -4.65 6.27 -7.32
N ARG A 115 -5.56 7.06 -6.79
CA ARG A 115 -5.65 7.37 -5.36
C ARG A 115 -6.86 6.66 -4.78
N THR A 116 -6.70 5.93 -3.68
CA THR A 116 -7.83 5.25 -3.03
C THR A 116 -8.63 6.25 -2.20
N SER A 117 -9.72 6.72 -2.75
CA SER A 117 -10.54 7.82 -2.20
C SER A 117 -11.66 7.27 -1.33
N HIS A 118 -11.82 7.65 -0.12
CA HIS A 118 -10.93 8.37 0.78
C HIS A 118 -10.80 7.51 2.02
N ASN A 119 -10.35 6.28 1.84
CA ASN A 119 -10.23 5.25 2.88
C ASN A 119 -9.23 4.16 2.48
N MET A 120 -8.96 3.27 3.41
CA MET A 120 -8.05 2.15 3.18
C MET A 120 -8.57 1.23 2.08
N PRO A 121 -7.73 0.88 1.09
CA PRO A 121 -8.13 0.02 -0.02
C PRO A 121 -8.35 -1.43 0.40
N ALA A 122 -9.19 -2.13 -0.34
CA ALA A 122 -9.29 -3.58 -0.24
C ALA A 122 -8.00 -4.27 -0.74
N PRO A 123 -7.57 -5.38 -0.12
CA PRO A 123 -6.38 -6.13 -0.55
C PRO A 123 -6.43 -6.57 -2.02
N GLU A 124 -7.60 -6.92 -2.51
CA GLU A 124 -7.83 -7.33 -3.91
C GLU A 124 -7.51 -6.19 -4.89
N LEU A 125 -7.82 -4.95 -4.52
CA LEU A 125 -7.48 -3.78 -5.35
C LEU A 125 -5.97 -3.60 -5.45
N ILE A 126 -5.26 -3.66 -4.32
CA ILE A 126 -3.80 -3.51 -4.31
C ILE A 126 -3.14 -4.65 -5.07
N ARG A 127 -3.58 -5.90 -4.87
CA ARG A 127 -3.08 -7.05 -5.64
C ARG A 127 -3.30 -6.86 -7.15
N ALA A 128 -4.48 -6.41 -7.56
CA ALA A 128 -4.75 -6.13 -8.97
C ALA A 128 -3.83 -5.02 -9.51
N CYS A 129 -3.55 -3.97 -8.73
CA CYS A 129 -2.63 -2.91 -9.11
C CYS A 129 -1.18 -3.42 -9.23
N ASP A 130 -0.73 -4.27 -8.32
CA ASP A 130 0.60 -4.90 -8.40
C ASP A 130 0.77 -5.71 -9.69
N GLU A 131 -0.22 -6.56 -10.00
CA GLU A 131 -0.19 -7.49 -11.13
C GLU A 131 -0.41 -6.79 -12.47
N MET A 132 -1.24 -5.76 -12.50
CA MET A 132 -1.62 -5.07 -13.73
C MET A 132 -0.83 -3.78 -14.00
N GLY A 133 0.04 -3.36 -13.07
CA GLY A 133 0.89 -2.18 -13.25
C GLY A 133 0.14 -0.86 -13.14
N ILE A 134 -0.46 -0.59 -11.98
CA ILE A 134 -1.02 0.72 -11.63
C ILE A 134 -0.37 1.17 -10.32
N MET A 135 0.22 2.37 -10.30
CA MET A 135 0.73 2.98 -9.07
C MET A 135 -0.44 3.40 -8.16
N VAL A 136 -0.25 3.27 -6.85
CA VAL A 136 -1.28 3.58 -5.88
C VAL A 136 -0.77 4.62 -4.88
N MET A 137 -1.53 5.69 -4.71
CA MET A 137 -1.51 6.52 -3.53
C MET A 137 -2.55 5.95 -2.55
N ALA A 138 -2.06 5.19 -1.56
CA ALA A 138 -2.93 4.54 -0.58
C ALA A 138 -3.33 5.54 0.50
N GLU A 139 -4.62 5.80 0.61
CA GLU A 139 -5.17 6.77 1.54
C GLU A 139 -5.80 6.09 2.76
N SER A 140 -5.64 6.74 3.93
CA SER A 140 -6.12 6.22 5.20
C SER A 140 -7.45 6.81 5.65
N PHE A 141 -7.58 8.15 5.61
CA PHE A 141 -8.67 8.85 6.27
C PHE A 141 -9.33 9.91 5.39
N ASP A 142 -10.67 9.97 5.41
CA ASP A 142 -11.42 11.09 4.83
C ASP A 142 -11.51 12.31 5.76
N GLU A 143 -11.44 12.10 7.07
CA GLU A 143 -11.39 13.17 8.07
C GLU A 143 -10.47 12.82 9.24
N TRP A 144 -10.03 13.85 9.97
CA TRP A 144 -9.28 13.68 11.21
C TRP A 144 -10.20 13.94 12.43
N LYS A 145 -9.83 14.88 13.29
CA LYS A 145 -10.56 15.21 14.53
C LYS A 145 -11.70 16.22 14.33
N ALA A 146 -11.53 17.17 13.41
CA ALA A 146 -12.56 18.12 13.09
C ALA A 146 -13.68 17.49 12.25
N MET A 147 -14.90 17.84 12.56
CA MET A 147 -16.07 17.26 11.90
C MET A 147 -16.15 17.66 10.43
N LYS A 148 -16.13 16.66 9.55
CA LYS A 148 -16.46 16.79 8.14
C LYS A 148 -17.88 16.26 7.87
N VAL A 149 -18.19 15.10 8.44
CA VAL A 149 -19.52 14.47 8.34
C VAL A 149 -20.04 14.01 9.71
N ARG A 150 -21.35 13.89 9.86
CA ARG A 150 -22.00 13.59 11.16
C ARG A 150 -21.49 12.29 11.79
N ASN A 151 -21.37 11.24 11.02
CA ASN A 151 -20.97 9.90 11.46
C ASN A 151 -19.56 9.53 10.94
N GLY A 152 -18.67 10.51 10.88
CA GLY A 152 -17.33 10.33 10.33
C GLY A 152 -16.34 9.67 11.28
N TYR A 153 -15.14 9.48 10.81
CA TYR A 153 -14.05 8.82 11.52
C TYR A 153 -13.58 9.57 12.78
N ARG A 154 -13.84 10.86 12.89
CA ARG A 154 -13.46 11.71 14.04
C ARG A 154 -13.84 11.12 15.39
N HIS A 155 -14.94 10.37 15.47
CA HIS A 155 -15.43 9.78 16.71
C HIS A 155 -14.50 8.73 17.30
N VAL A 156 -13.67 8.12 16.46
CA VAL A 156 -12.71 7.07 16.84
C VAL A 156 -11.27 7.47 16.57
N PHE A 157 -11.03 8.66 16.03
CA PHE A 157 -9.70 9.09 15.57
C PHE A 157 -8.62 8.96 16.65
N ASP A 158 -8.89 9.46 17.88
CA ASP A 158 -7.89 9.45 18.96
C ASP A 158 -7.49 8.03 19.40
N GLU A 159 -8.41 7.10 19.30
CA GLU A 159 -8.16 5.71 19.69
C GLU A 159 -7.55 4.90 18.55
N TRP A 160 -8.00 5.11 17.31
CA TRP A 160 -7.76 4.20 16.20
C TRP A 160 -6.77 4.70 15.15
N ALA A 161 -6.57 6.01 15.01
CA ALA A 161 -5.77 6.55 13.91
C ALA A 161 -4.36 5.94 13.81
N VAL A 162 -3.65 5.81 14.94
CA VAL A 162 -2.31 5.19 14.97
C VAL A 162 -2.38 3.72 14.61
N LYS A 163 -3.36 2.99 15.14
CA LYS A 163 -3.54 1.55 14.89
C LYS A 163 -3.84 1.30 13.42
N ASP A 164 -4.79 2.05 12.88
CA ASP A 164 -5.25 1.88 11.50
C ASP A 164 -4.19 2.28 10.49
N LEU A 165 -3.52 3.42 10.69
CA LEU A 165 -2.43 3.84 9.80
C LEU A 165 -1.25 2.87 9.85
N THR A 166 -0.86 2.42 11.04
CA THR A 166 0.17 1.39 11.20
C THR A 166 -0.22 0.09 10.50
N ASN A 167 -1.48 -0.31 10.61
CA ASN A 167 -1.99 -1.51 9.95
C ASN A 167 -1.96 -1.36 8.42
N LEU A 168 -2.43 -0.23 7.88
CA LEU A 168 -2.37 0.07 6.44
C LEU A 168 -0.94 -0.09 5.91
N ILE A 169 0.03 0.56 6.58
CA ILE A 169 1.43 0.54 6.14
C ILE A 169 2.01 -0.87 6.22
N ARG A 170 1.83 -1.57 7.36
CA ARG A 170 2.32 -2.94 7.54
C ARG A 170 1.72 -3.92 6.53
N HIS A 171 0.45 -3.73 6.19
CA HIS A 171 -0.25 -4.60 5.25
C HIS A 171 0.27 -4.44 3.82
N TYR A 172 0.53 -3.19 3.40
CA TYR A 172 0.83 -2.89 1.99
C TYR A 172 2.28 -2.47 1.70
N ARG A 173 3.17 -2.40 2.68
CA ARG A 173 4.57 -1.96 2.47
C ARG A 173 5.36 -2.83 1.49
N ASN A 174 4.95 -4.08 1.27
CA ASN A 174 5.60 -5.01 0.34
C ASN A 174 4.99 -4.98 -1.07
N ASN A 175 3.88 -4.24 -1.25
CA ASN A 175 3.20 -4.14 -2.54
C ASN A 175 3.89 -3.07 -3.39
N PRO A 176 4.48 -3.42 -4.54
CA PRO A 176 5.26 -2.48 -5.33
C PRO A 176 4.43 -1.37 -5.96
N SER A 177 3.14 -1.59 -6.16
CA SER A 177 2.21 -0.59 -6.67
C SER A 177 2.01 0.59 -5.71
N VAL A 178 2.09 0.36 -4.39
CA VAL A 178 1.94 1.42 -3.39
C VAL A 178 3.21 2.28 -3.38
N VAL A 179 3.09 3.48 -3.94
CA VAL A 179 4.22 4.41 -4.12
C VAL A 179 4.12 5.66 -3.23
N MET A 180 2.98 5.86 -2.60
CA MET A 180 2.74 7.01 -1.74
C MET A 180 1.66 6.69 -0.69
N TRP A 181 1.85 7.20 0.52
CA TRP A 181 0.85 7.18 1.58
C TRP A 181 0.13 8.52 1.65
N CYS A 182 -1.18 8.51 1.71
CA CYS A 182 -2.01 9.69 1.89
C CYS A 182 -2.72 9.62 3.25
N ILE A 183 -2.48 10.63 4.08
CA ILE A 183 -2.91 10.64 5.48
C ILE A 183 -4.24 11.35 5.72
N GLY A 184 -4.87 11.89 4.69
CA GLY A 184 -6.16 12.55 4.84
C GLY A 184 -6.66 13.20 3.56
N ASN A 185 -7.96 13.47 3.52
CA ASN A 185 -8.62 14.14 2.42
C ASN A 185 -9.42 15.35 2.92
N GLU A 186 -9.14 16.54 2.35
CA GLU A 186 -9.90 17.77 2.62
C GLU A 186 -10.19 18.00 4.11
N VAL A 187 -9.23 17.65 4.95
CA VAL A 187 -9.39 17.73 6.41
C VAL A 187 -9.57 19.18 6.85
N PRO A 188 -10.57 19.51 7.68
CA PRO A 188 -10.80 20.90 8.10
C PRO A 188 -9.60 21.52 8.80
N GLU A 189 -8.76 20.72 9.45
CA GLU A 189 -7.53 21.18 10.11
C GLU A 189 -6.53 21.82 9.17
N GLN A 190 -6.58 21.58 7.86
CA GLN A 190 -5.69 22.23 6.88
C GLN A 190 -5.80 23.75 6.88
N TRP A 191 -6.94 24.27 7.31
CA TRP A 191 -7.18 25.73 7.41
C TRP A 191 -6.69 26.33 8.73
N ASP A 192 -6.28 25.50 9.69
CA ASP A 192 -5.70 25.92 10.96
C ASP A 192 -4.18 25.79 10.87
N GLY A 193 -3.49 26.93 10.77
CA GLY A 193 -2.03 27.00 10.59
C GLY A 193 -1.21 26.34 11.72
N ASN A 194 -1.84 26.01 12.85
CA ASN A 194 -1.17 25.31 13.95
C ASN A 194 -1.56 23.82 14.05
N LYS A 195 -2.85 23.52 13.89
CA LYS A 195 -3.36 22.14 14.09
C LYS A 195 -3.04 21.25 12.88
N GLY A 196 -3.24 21.76 11.69
CA GLY A 196 -2.96 21.00 10.46
C GLY A 196 -1.52 20.51 10.38
N PRO A 197 -0.50 21.38 10.45
CA PRO A 197 0.89 20.93 10.44
C PRO A 197 1.23 19.94 11.55
N LYS A 198 0.80 20.19 12.80
CA LYS A 198 1.07 19.28 13.92
C LYS A 198 0.49 17.88 13.68
N MET A 199 -0.75 17.81 13.18
CA MET A 199 -1.40 16.54 12.86
C MET A 199 -0.72 15.84 11.69
N SER A 200 -0.36 16.58 10.64
CA SER A 200 0.40 16.05 9.51
C SER A 200 1.71 15.42 9.94
N TYR A 201 2.52 16.12 10.74
CA TYR A 201 3.77 15.58 11.26
C TYR A 201 3.55 14.33 12.11
N PHE A 202 2.58 14.37 13.02
CA PHE A 202 2.24 13.22 13.86
C PHE A 202 1.88 11.97 13.04
N LEU A 203 1.04 12.12 12.01
CA LEU A 203 0.65 10.99 11.16
C LEU A 203 1.80 10.56 10.23
N GLN A 204 2.61 11.49 9.77
CA GLN A 204 3.75 11.22 8.90
C GLN A 204 4.86 10.42 9.62
N GLU A 205 5.04 10.61 10.94
CA GLU A 205 6.00 9.83 11.72
C GLU A 205 5.65 8.34 11.80
N ILE A 206 4.41 7.97 11.49
CA ILE A 206 3.96 6.57 11.43
C ILE A 206 4.29 5.94 10.08
N CYS A 207 4.39 6.76 9.01
CA CYS A 207 4.66 6.33 7.65
C CYS A 207 6.15 6.17 7.38
#